data_9dc3629ac041291f4b867a7ad57bc6a6
#
_entry.id   9dc3629ac041291f4b867a7ad57bc6a6
#
_cell.length_a   1.000
_cell.length_b   1.000
_cell.length_c   1.000
_cell.angle_alpha   90.00
_cell.angle_beta   90.00
_cell.angle_gamma   90.00
#
_symmetry.space_group_name_H-M   'P 1'
#
loop_
_entity.id
_entity.type
_entity.pdbx_description
1 polymer ?
#
loop_
_entity_poly.entity_id
_entity_poly.type
_entity_poly.pdbx_seq_one_letter_code
_entity_poly.pdbx_strand_id
1 'polypeptide(L)'
;MCGIGGYYRAGISKTTAPKWAKPAMRRLWDALQSRGSDASGIAYESPTGTRHFKRDIPAFELSPLGTNMAFGMNRGPQWVMLHTRASTHGSPEENKNNHPLMGHKLALCHNGVVYNKDEVLKHFNTVAQRDVDTEAILVALKNGGINAVSKHLRGSMSISWAKGKTMHLWTNGQSPLVIGELYNGDFMYASTDELLMTTNLKFKNVYDAKKGYLYKFTPTGLRVSKTYFKEPKVRNNFSWRSLSGFETPTTARFTYTRPAKKDNKRQTLVVPKANYIHKRKKLRH
;
A
#
# COMPACT_ATOMS: atom_id res chain seq x y z
N MET A 1 -0.25 4.79 10.01
CA MET A 1 -0.12 3.58 9.13
C MET A 1 0.06 4.03 7.70
N CYS A 2 0.96 3.40 6.93
CA CYS A 2 1.19 3.76 5.53
C CYS A 2 -0.03 3.49 4.64
N GLY A 3 -0.11 4.18 3.50
CA GLY A 3 -1.06 3.93 2.43
C GLY A 3 -0.39 3.29 1.23
N ILE A 4 -0.96 2.21 0.70
CA ILE A 4 -0.57 1.61 -0.58
C ILE A 4 -1.76 1.60 -1.53
N GLY A 5 -1.49 1.82 -2.80
CA GLY A 5 -2.47 1.77 -3.86
C GLY A 5 -1.82 1.65 -5.23
N GLY A 6 -2.60 1.39 -6.25
CA GLY A 6 -2.06 1.29 -7.59
C GLY A 6 -3.05 0.78 -8.64
N TYR A 7 -2.51 0.59 -9.82
CA TYR A 7 -3.22 0.23 -11.02
C TYR A 7 -2.45 -0.81 -11.81
N TYR A 8 -3.15 -1.78 -12.36
CA TYR A 8 -2.64 -2.73 -13.32
C TYR A 8 -3.52 -2.76 -14.57
N ARG A 9 -2.92 -2.50 -15.72
CA ARG A 9 -3.59 -2.55 -17.02
C ARG A 9 -3.57 -3.98 -17.57
N ALA A 10 -4.73 -4.58 -17.75
CA ALA A 10 -4.83 -5.90 -18.35
C ALA A 10 -4.72 -5.85 -19.90
N GLY A 11 -4.27 -6.95 -20.50
CA GLY A 11 -4.17 -7.14 -21.94
C GLY A 11 -2.83 -6.70 -22.54
N ILE A 12 -2.42 -7.44 -23.58
CA ILE A 12 -1.12 -7.29 -24.25
C ILE A 12 -1.17 -6.19 -25.32
N SER A 13 -2.32 -6.02 -25.96
CA SER A 13 -2.47 -5.20 -27.18
C SER A 13 -2.73 -3.70 -26.92
N LYS A 14 -3.02 -3.31 -25.69
CA LYS A 14 -3.31 -1.92 -25.36
C LYS A 14 -2.01 -1.12 -25.27
N THR A 15 -1.81 -0.17 -26.19
CA THR A 15 -0.62 0.68 -26.19
C THR A 15 -0.79 1.94 -25.35
N THR A 16 -2.02 2.46 -25.23
CA THR A 16 -2.31 3.68 -24.46
C THR A 16 -3.09 3.36 -23.18
N ALA A 17 -2.80 4.09 -22.10
CA ALA A 17 -3.63 4.02 -20.91
C ALA A 17 -4.99 4.67 -21.17
N PRO A 18 -6.08 4.16 -20.54
CA PRO A 18 -7.38 4.81 -20.61
C PRO A 18 -7.31 6.26 -20.11
N LYS A 19 -8.05 7.16 -20.73
CA LYS A 19 -8.07 8.60 -20.34
C LYS A 19 -8.43 8.83 -18.87
N TRP A 20 -9.23 7.95 -18.29
CA TRP A 20 -9.61 8.00 -16.88
C TRP A 20 -8.49 7.58 -15.90
N ALA A 21 -7.47 6.83 -16.36
CA ALA A 21 -6.47 6.22 -15.46
C ALA A 21 -5.65 7.28 -14.71
N LYS A 22 -5.12 8.27 -15.40
CA LYS A 22 -4.34 9.36 -14.79
C LYS A 22 -5.11 10.13 -13.72
N PRO A 23 -6.32 10.69 -13.97
CA PRO A 23 -7.07 11.40 -12.94
C PRO A 23 -7.54 10.49 -11.81
N ALA A 24 -7.85 9.23 -12.07
CA ALA A 24 -8.20 8.27 -11.02
C ALA A 24 -7.01 7.97 -10.10
N MET A 25 -5.83 7.74 -10.68
CA MET A 25 -4.60 7.50 -9.89
C MET A 25 -4.20 8.71 -9.07
N ARG A 26 -4.40 9.94 -9.58
CA ARG A 26 -4.16 11.15 -8.81
C ARG A 26 -5.11 11.23 -7.61
N ARG A 27 -6.42 11.06 -7.81
CA ARG A 27 -7.39 11.06 -6.70
C ARG A 27 -7.09 10.00 -5.66
N LEU A 28 -6.75 8.78 -6.10
CA LEU A 28 -6.37 7.71 -5.19
C LEU A 28 -5.13 8.10 -4.37
N TRP A 29 -4.10 8.67 -4.99
CA TRP A 29 -2.87 9.04 -4.29
C TRP A 29 -3.10 10.16 -3.28
N ASP A 30 -3.86 11.18 -3.66
CA ASP A 30 -4.26 12.27 -2.76
C ASP A 30 -5.05 11.73 -1.55
N ALA A 31 -5.96 10.77 -1.77
CA ALA A 31 -6.73 10.15 -0.69
C ALA A 31 -5.89 9.25 0.23
N LEU A 32 -4.90 8.54 -0.32
CA LEU A 32 -3.97 7.71 0.45
C LEU A 32 -3.21 8.51 1.52
N GLN A 33 -3.09 9.84 1.35
CA GLN A 33 -2.46 10.72 2.32
C GLN A 33 -3.13 10.69 3.70
N SER A 34 -4.42 10.36 3.79
CA SER A 34 -5.11 10.16 5.08
C SER A 34 -4.46 9.09 5.95
N ARG A 35 -3.62 8.23 5.37
CA ARG A 35 -2.90 7.16 6.07
C ARG A 35 -1.47 7.51 6.45
N GLY A 36 -0.93 8.60 5.90
CA GLY A 36 0.42 9.09 6.19
C GLY A 36 0.82 10.19 5.23
N SER A 37 1.49 11.21 5.74
CA SER A 37 1.86 12.43 5.01
C SER A 37 3.35 12.76 5.06
N ASP A 38 4.17 11.94 5.73
CA ASP A 38 5.59 12.23 5.97
C ASP A 38 6.43 12.12 4.69
N ALA A 39 6.03 11.23 3.79
CA ALA A 39 6.64 11.10 2.48
C ALA A 39 5.67 10.41 1.50
N SER A 40 5.88 10.65 0.22
CA SER A 40 5.06 10.07 -0.84
C SER A 40 5.93 9.54 -1.98
N GLY A 41 5.44 8.55 -2.71
CA GLY A 41 6.16 8.02 -3.84
C GLY A 41 5.32 7.22 -4.82
N ILE A 42 5.84 7.14 -6.03
CA ILE A 42 5.27 6.42 -7.16
C ILE A 42 6.35 5.56 -7.82
N ALA A 43 6.00 4.35 -8.22
CA ALA A 43 6.75 3.59 -9.21
C ALA A 43 5.83 3.14 -10.34
N TYR A 44 6.38 3.01 -11.53
CA TYR A 44 5.62 2.62 -12.70
C TYR A 44 6.49 1.92 -13.75
N GLU A 45 5.86 1.10 -14.58
CA GLU A 45 6.51 0.49 -15.74
C GLU A 45 6.65 1.52 -16.87
N SER A 46 7.82 1.57 -17.46
CA SER A 46 8.10 2.38 -18.64
C SER A 46 8.73 1.52 -19.75
N PRO A 47 8.79 2.02 -21.00
CA PRO A 47 9.45 1.30 -22.10
C PRO A 47 10.91 0.93 -21.81
N THR A 48 11.60 1.72 -21.00
CA THR A 48 13.01 1.55 -20.63
C THR A 48 13.20 0.82 -19.29
N GLY A 49 12.11 0.31 -18.67
CA GLY A 49 12.15 -0.41 -17.40
C GLY A 49 11.33 0.27 -16.30
N THR A 50 11.56 -0.10 -15.06
CA THR A 50 10.89 0.49 -13.91
C THR A 50 11.44 1.88 -13.61
N ARG A 51 10.54 2.86 -13.49
CA ARG A 51 10.85 4.21 -13.02
C ARG A 51 10.17 4.48 -11.69
N HIS A 52 10.74 5.37 -10.90
CA HIS A 52 10.16 5.79 -9.63
C HIS A 52 10.48 7.26 -9.34
N PHE A 53 9.63 7.85 -8.54
CA PHE A 53 9.80 9.20 -8.00
C PHE A 53 9.21 9.25 -6.60
N LYS A 54 9.96 9.77 -5.63
CA LYS A 54 9.55 9.83 -4.23
C LYS A 54 10.22 11.01 -3.53
N ARG A 55 9.51 11.60 -2.56
CA ARG A 55 9.96 12.76 -1.77
C ARG A 55 9.36 12.69 -0.37
N ASP A 56 9.97 13.40 0.54
CA ASP A 56 9.52 13.70 1.92
C ASP A 56 8.46 14.81 1.96
N ILE A 57 7.48 14.72 1.08
CA ILE A 57 6.35 15.66 0.98
C ILE A 57 5.03 14.91 0.90
N PRO A 58 3.92 15.58 1.26
CA PRO A 58 2.58 15.03 1.16
C PRO A 58 2.20 14.62 -0.28
N ALA A 59 1.29 13.65 -0.40
CA ALA A 59 0.91 13.11 -1.70
C ALA A 59 0.27 14.14 -2.63
N PHE A 60 -0.55 15.06 -2.12
CA PHE A 60 -1.23 16.07 -2.94
C PHE A 60 -0.25 17.03 -3.63
N GLU A 61 0.94 17.24 -3.05
CA GLU A 61 2.00 18.05 -3.67
C GLU A 61 2.74 17.28 -4.76
N LEU A 62 2.93 15.97 -4.56
CA LEU A 62 3.69 15.11 -5.46
C LEU A 62 2.86 14.54 -6.60
N SER A 63 1.57 14.30 -6.38
CA SER A 63 0.68 13.55 -7.29
C SER A 63 0.51 14.18 -8.67
N PRO A 64 0.44 15.53 -8.83
CA PRO A 64 0.37 16.15 -10.15
C PRO A 64 1.58 15.80 -11.01
N LEU A 65 2.79 15.93 -10.46
CA LEU A 65 4.03 15.64 -11.17
C LEU A 65 4.18 14.14 -11.40
N GLY A 66 4.04 13.33 -10.36
CA GLY A 66 4.25 11.87 -10.44
C GLY A 66 3.29 11.18 -11.42
N THR A 67 2.01 11.56 -11.42
CA THR A 67 1.04 11.02 -12.39
C THR A 67 1.30 11.52 -13.81
N ASN A 68 1.76 12.77 -13.99
CA ASN A 68 2.21 13.26 -15.30
C ASN A 68 3.40 12.44 -15.82
N MET A 69 4.38 12.15 -14.98
CA MET A 69 5.54 11.31 -15.37
C MET A 69 5.11 9.90 -15.77
N ALA A 70 4.18 9.29 -15.04
CA ALA A 70 3.74 7.92 -15.30
C ALA A 70 2.86 7.81 -16.56
N PHE A 71 1.96 8.76 -16.80
CA PHE A 71 0.96 8.71 -17.86
C PHE A 71 1.23 9.67 -19.03
N GLY A 72 2.27 10.50 -18.95
CA GLY A 72 2.67 11.43 -20.02
C GLY A 72 3.47 10.78 -21.16
N MET A 73 3.76 9.49 -21.07
CA MET A 73 4.46 8.74 -22.12
C MET A 73 3.51 8.35 -23.26
N ASN A 74 4.04 8.23 -24.48
CA ASN A 74 3.27 7.77 -25.65
C ASN A 74 2.62 6.41 -25.44
N ARG A 75 3.28 5.54 -24.70
CA ARG A 75 2.73 4.26 -24.19
C ARG A 75 2.43 4.39 -22.71
N GLY A 76 1.18 4.21 -22.33
CA GLY A 76 0.79 4.18 -20.93
C GLY A 76 1.43 3.00 -20.16
N PRO A 77 1.64 3.14 -18.83
CA PRO A 77 2.28 2.12 -18.01
C PRO A 77 1.43 0.84 -17.92
N GLN A 78 2.09 -0.32 -17.83
CA GLN A 78 1.43 -1.57 -17.55
C GLN A 78 0.93 -1.61 -16.10
N TRP A 79 1.71 -1.03 -15.18
CA TRP A 79 1.36 -0.91 -13.78
C TRP A 79 1.88 0.40 -13.18
N VAL A 80 1.17 0.86 -12.17
CA VAL A 80 1.54 1.98 -11.30
C VAL A 80 1.37 1.56 -9.86
N MET A 81 2.33 1.88 -9.01
CA MET A 81 2.31 1.67 -7.57
C MET A 81 2.46 3.00 -6.86
N LEU A 82 1.61 3.27 -5.88
CA LEU A 82 1.58 4.48 -5.06
C LEU A 82 1.84 4.14 -3.61
N HIS A 83 2.52 5.03 -2.92
CA HIS A 83 2.76 4.95 -1.50
C HIS A 83 2.63 6.30 -0.82
N THR A 84 2.08 6.28 0.41
CA THR A 84 2.14 7.39 1.36
C THR A 84 2.64 6.85 2.70
N ARG A 85 3.59 7.54 3.29
CA ARG A 85 4.31 7.08 4.46
C ARG A 85 3.82 7.76 5.73
N ALA A 86 3.54 6.92 6.76
CA ALA A 86 3.58 7.32 8.16
C ALA A 86 4.83 6.66 8.75
N SER A 87 5.81 7.45 9.08
CA SER A 87 7.14 6.96 9.47
C SER A 87 7.10 6.30 10.85
N THR A 88 7.58 5.06 10.92
CA THR A 88 7.79 4.32 12.18
C THR A 88 9.27 4.04 12.42
N HIS A 89 10.05 3.86 11.36
CA HIS A 89 11.49 3.58 11.36
C HIS A 89 12.17 4.35 10.24
N GLY A 90 13.34 4.93 10.50
CA GLY A 90 14.13 5.70 9.55
C GLY A 90 13.52 7.06 9.22
N SER A 91 14.34 8.11 9.11
CA SER A 91 13.87 9.43 8.75
C SER A 91 13.25 9.49 7.35
N PRO A 92 12.13 10.23 7.14
CA PRO A 92 11.60 10.51 5.81
C PRO A 92 12.50 11.44 4.98
N GLU A 93 13.31 12.28 5.60
CA GLU A 93 14.29 13.16 4.95
C GLU A 93 15.35 12.36 4.18
N GLU A 94 15.68 11.17 4.67
CA GLU A 94 16.51 10.22 3.94
C GLU A 94 15.70 9.48 2.88
N ASN A 95 15.71 9.98 1.67
CA ASN A 95 14.88 9.45 0.58
C ASN A 95 15.12 7.95 0.27
N LYS A 96 16.27 7.37 0.69
CA LYS A 96 16.51 5.91 0.61
C LYS A 96 15.48 5.10 1.42
N ASN A 97 14.94 5.70 2.51
CA ASN A 97 13.98 5.10 3.43
C ASN A 97 12.52 5.23 2.94
N ASN A 98 12.25 6.10 1.97
CA ASN A 98 10.90 6.32 1.45
C ASN A 98 10.54 5.26 0.40
N HIS A 99 9.24 4.96 0.32
CA HIS A 99 8.73 4.01 -0.67
C HIS A 99 8.32 4.70 -1.98
N PRO A 100 8.33 3.98 -3.10
CA PRO A 100 8.71 2.58 -3.27
C PRO A 100 10.20 2.33 -3.00
N LEU A 101 10.52 1.20 -2.33
CA LEU A 101 11.90 0.73 -2.25
C LEU A 101 12.28 0.09 -3.58
N MET A 102 13.46 0.45 -4.08
CA MET A 102 14.01 -0.12 -5.31
C MET A 102 15.16 -1.05 -4.98
N GLY A 103 15.19 -2.22 -5.58
CA GLY A 103 16.29 -3.15 -5.44
C GLY A 103 16.07 -4.43 -6.27
N HIS A 104 17.14 -5.06 -6.74
CA HIS A 104 17.08 -6.33 -7.49
C HIS A 104 16.13 -6.31 -8.70
N LYS A 105 16.05 -5.18 -9.39
CA LYS A 105 15.16 -4.94 -10.55
C LYS A 105 13.67 -5.01 -10.20
N LEU A 106 13.31 -4.80 -8.93
CA LEU A 106 11.92 -4.70 -8.49
C LEU A 106 11.66 -3.39 -7.74
N ALA A 107 10.38 -2.96 -7.76
CA ALA A 107 9.83 -1.91 -6.91
C ALA A 107 8.94 -2.56 -5.84
N LEU A 108 8.99 -2.07 -4.60
CA LEU A 108 8.27 -2.61 -3.45
C LEU A 108 7.62 -1.48 -2.65
N CYS A 109 6.31 -1.63 -2.37
CA CYS A 109 5.59 -0.84 -1.36
C CYS A 109 5.09 -1.77 -0.25
N HIS A 110 5.10 -1.26 0.98
CA HIS A 110 4.67 -1.99 2.16
C HIS A 110 3.79 -1.10 3.05
N ASN A 111 2.68 -1.66 3.51
CA ASN A 111 1.86 -1.14 4.58
C ASN A 111 1.89 -2.14 5.73
N GLY A 112 2.47 -1.74 6.85
CA GLY A 112 2.62 -2.57 8.04
C GLY A 112 3.93 -2.32 8.77
N VAL A 113 4.34 -3.28 9.61
CA VAL A 113 5.60 -3.24 10.37
C VAL A 113 6.19 -4.64 10.43
N VAL A 114 7.49 -4.76 10.11
CA VAL A 114 8.27 -6.00 10.28
C VAL A 114 9.10 -5.90 11.57
N TYR A 115 8.86 -6.80 12.51
CA TYR A 115 9.49 -6.73 13.84
C TYR A 115 10.88 -7.37 13.90
N ASN A 116 11.20 -8.25 12.96
CA ASN A 116 12.45 -9.05 12.99
C ASN A 116 13.38 -8.78 11.81
N LYS A 117 13.50 -7.50 11.40
CA LYS A 117 14.35 -7.07 10.29
C LYS A 117 15.77 -7.67 10.40
N ASP A 118 16.43 -7.48 11.54
CA ASP A 118 17.84 -7.84 11.72
C ASP A 118 18.05 -9.36 11.67
N GLU A 119 17.11 -10.16 12.24
CA GLU A 119 17.13 -11.62 12.14
C GLU A 119 17.07 -12.07 10.67
N VAL A 120 16.20 -11.42 9.87
CA VAL A 120 16.04 -11.74 8.44
C VAL A 120 17.28 -11.36 7.64
N LEU A 121 17.84 -10.17 7.88
CA LEU A 121 19.07 -9.73 7.21
C LEU A 121 20.23 -10.67 7.53
N LYS A 122 20.40 -11.06 8.80
CA LYS A 122 21.40 -12.03 9.25
C LYS A 122 21.18 -13.39 8.60
N HIS A 123 19.92 -13.88 8.56
CA HIS A 123 19.58 -15.17 7.93
C HIS A 123 20.01 -15.24 6.46
N PHE A 124 19.87 -14.14 5.72
CA PHE A 124 20.26 -14.04 4.31
C PHE A 124 21.67 -13.46 4.09
N ASN A 125 22.48 -13.37 5.15
CA ASN A 125 23.85 -12.83 5.10
C ASN A 125 23.93 -11.48 4.37
N THR A 126 23.05 -10.55 4.74
CA THR A 126 22.90 -9.24 4.10
C THR A 126 23.11 -8.13 5.12
N VAL A 127 23.90 -7.12 4.74
CA VAL A 127 24.09 -5.91 5.55
C VAL A 127 22.96 -4.92 5.25
N ALA A 128 22.42 -4.28 6.29
CA ALA A 128 21.40 -3.24 6.15
C ALA A 128 21.95 -2.04 5.35
N GLN A 129 21.19 -1.61 4.35
CA GLN A 129 21.47 -0.42 3.55
C GLN A 129 20.50 0.73 3.84
N ARG A 130 19.39 0.43 4.52
CA ARG A 130 18.30 1.33 4.86
C ARG A 130 17.88 1.11 6.31
N ASP A 131 17.30 2.16 6.90
CA ASP A 131 16.85 2.11 8.29
C ASP A 131 15.40 1.58 8.42
N VAL A 132 14.70 1.36 7.29
CA VAL A 132 13.32 0.88 7.29
C VAL A 132 13.26 -0.66 7.37
N ASP A 133 12.26 -1.13 8.06
CA ASP A 133 11.94 -2.56 8.23
C ASP A 133 11.59 -3.28 6.92
N THR A 134 11.04 -2.54 5.97
CA THR A 134 10.68 -3.04 4.63
C THR A 134 11.88 -3.59 3.85
N GLU A 135 13.11 -3.23 4.20
CA GLU A 135 14.30 -3.80 3.59
C GLU A 135 14.38 -5.32 3.77
N ALA A 136 13.93 -5.84 4.92
CA ALA A 136 13.84 -7.28 5.14
C ALA A 136 12.91 -7.99 4.13
N ILE A 137 11.81 -7.34 3.76
CA ILE A 137 10.89 -7.87 2.72
C ILE A 137 11.62 -7.92 1.37
N LEU A 138 12.35 -6.86 1.01
CA LEU A 138 13.09 -6.79 -0.24
C LEU A 138 14.15 -7.91 -0.34
N VAL A 139 14.88 -8.15 0.74
CA VAL A 139 15.90 -9.21 0.84
C VAL A 139 15.26 -10.59 0.75
N ALA A 140 14.17 -10.84 1.46
CA ALA A 140 13.45 -12.12 1.40
C ALA A 140 12.85 -12.38 0.01
N LEU A 141 12.27 -11.38 -0.63
CA LEU A 141 11.75 -11.50 -2.01
C LEU A 141 12.86 -11.86 -3.00
N LYS A 142 14.06 -11.30 -2.84
CA LYS A 142 15.22 -11.63 -3.68
C LYS A 142 15.65 -13.09 -3.53
N ASN A 143 15.69 -13.59 -2.30
CA ASN A 143 16.33 -14.88 -1.98
C ASN A 143 15.38 -16.09 -2.08
N GLY A 144 14.05 -15.90 -1.98
CA GLY A 144 13.11 -17.03 -2.04
C GLY A 144 11.67 -16.60 -2.36
N GLY A 145 11.49 -15.38 -2.90
CA GLY A 145 10.18 -14.88 -3.28
C GLY A 145 9.23 -14.75 -2.09
N ILE A 146 7.92 -14.83 -2.37
CA ILE A 146 6.89 -14.66 -1.35
C ILE A 146 6.93 -15.77 -0.29
N ASN A 147 7.41 -16.96 -0.62
CA ASN A 147 7.56 -18.06 0.34
C ASN A 147 8.62 -17.74 1.40
N ALA A 148 9.71 -17.06 1.04
CA ALA A 148 10.69 -16.59 2.01
C ALA A 148 10.11 -15.48 2.89
N VAL A 149 9.32 -14.55 2.34
CA VAL A 149 8.61 -13.52 3.12
C VAL A 149 7.69 -14.19 4.14
N SER A 150 6.81 -15.09 3.71
CA SER A 150 5.84 -15.74 4.60
C SER A 150 6.46 -16.68 5.63
N LYS A 151 7.66 -17.22 5.36
CA LYS A 151 8.38 -18.14 6.25
C LYS A 151 9.21 -17.42 7.32
N HIS A 152 9.89 -16.36 6.94
CA HIS A 152 10.95 -15.76 7.77
C HIS A 152 10.54 -14.43 8.42
N LEU A 153 9.56 -13.68 7.86
CA LEU A 153 9.17 -12.38 8.39
C LEU A 153 8.05 -12.50 9.43
N ARG A 154 8.13 -11.63 10.44
CA ARG A 154 7.13 -11.47 11.50
C ARG A 154 6.68 -10.03 11.54
N GLY A 155 5.37 -9.81 11.70
CA GLY A 155 4.80 -8.47 11.74
C GLY A 155 3.53 -8.37 10.92
N SER A 156 3.01 -7.17 10.75
CA SER A 156 1.87 -6.90 9.88
C SER A 156 2.34 -6.50 8.49
N MET A 157 1.80 -7.12 7.45
CA MET A 157 2.26 -6.89 6.08
C MET A 157 1.13 -6.95 5.06
N SER A 158 0.94 -5.85 4.35
CA SER A 158 0.33 -5.82 3.03
C SER A 158 1.34 -5.21 2.06
N ILE A 159 1.70 -5.97 1.04
CA ILE A 159 2.77 -5.59 0.11
C ILE A 159 2.30 -5.62 -1.34
N SER A 160 2.79 -4.66 -2.08
CA SER A 160 2.77 -4.68 -3.55
C SER A 160 4.19 -4.59 -4.08
N TRP A 161 4.51 -5.42 -5.07
CA TRP A 161 5.80 -5.33 -5.76
C TRP A 161 5.65 -5.65 -7.22
N ALA A 162 6.57 -5.10 -8.01
CA ALA A 162 6.54 -5.29 -9.45
C ALA A 162 7.95 -5.50 -10.02
N LYS A 163 8.04 -6.34 -11.06
CA LYS A 163 9.24 -6.62 -11.83
C LYS A 163 8.89 -6.80 -13.29
N GLY A 164 9.52 -6.04 -14.18
CA GLY A 164 9.15 -6.01 -15.60
C GLY A 164 7.69 -5.63 -15.77
N LYS A 165 6.92 -6.42 -16.52
CA LYS A 165 5.48 -6.20 -16.75
C LYS A 165 4.56 -6.90 -15.75
N THR A 166 5.12 -7.50 -14.70
CA THR A 166 4.36 -8.26 -13.71
C THR A 166 4.28 -7.50 -12.41
N MET A 167 3.08 -7.41 -11.83
CA MET A 167 2.84 -6.86 -10.50
C MET A 167 2.26 -7.94 -9.59
N HIS A 168 2.55 -7.84 -8.31
CA HIS A 168 2.09 -8.78 -7.31
C HIS A 168 1.51 -8.06 -6.09
N LEU A 169 0.49 -8.67 -5.48
CA LEU A 169 -0.05 -8.26 -4.19
C LEU A 169 -0.08 -9.45 -3.25
N TRP A 170 0.18 -9.19 -1.98
CA TRP A 170 0.08 -10.21 -0.94
C TRP A 170 -0.16 -9.55 0.42
N THR A 171 -0.91 -10.24 1.28
CA THR A 171 -1.13 -9.81 2.67
C THR A 171 -1.07 -11.01 3.62
N ASN A 172 -0.59 -10.77 4.84
CA ASN A 172 -0.72 -11.73 5.93
C ASN A 172 -2.01 -11.52 6.75
N GLY A 173 -2.90 -10.62 6.32
CA GLY A 173 -4.20 -10.36 6.93
C GLY A 173 -4.16 -9.43 8.16
N GLN A 174 -2.99 -8.92 8.56
CA GLN A 174 -2.88 -7.99 9.70
C GLN A 174 -2.87 -6.52 9.27
N SER A 175 -2.69 -6.25 7.99
CA SER A 175 -2.86 -4.93 7.37
C SER A 175 -3.86 -5.05 6.23
N PRO A 176 -4.74 -4.06 6.03
CA PRO A 176 -5.78 -4.15 5.01
C PRO A 176 -5.21 -4.01 3.60
N LEU A 177 -5.84 -4.70 2.65
CA LEU A 177 -5.55 -4.64 1.23
C LEU A 177 -6.79 -5.06 0.43
N VAL A 178 -7.26 -4.18 -0.42
CA VAL A 178 -8.47 -4.37 -1.23
C VAL A 178 -8.11 -4.34 -2.71
N ILE A 179 -8.76 -5.17 -3.50
CA ILE A 179 -8.58 -5.28 -4.95
C ILE A 179 -9.91 -4.96 -5.63
N GLY A 180 -9.86 -4.06 -6.62
CA GLY A 180 -10.98 -3.71 -7.49
C GLY A 180 -10.73 -4.17 -8.92
N GLU A 181 -11.65 -4.94 -9.47
CA GLU A 181 -11.70 -5.32 -10.89
C GLU A 181 -12.60 -4.33 -11.65
N LEU A 182 -12.10 -3.75 -12.72
CA LEU A 182 -12.85 -2.85 -13.59
C LEU A 182 -13.52 -3.64 -14.73
N TYR A 183 -14.61 -3.08 -15.29
CA TYR A 183 -15.35 -3.71 -16.40
C TYR A 183 -14.50 -3.94 -17.66
N ASN A 184 -13.44 -3.16 -17.86
CA ASN A 184 -12.53 -3.33 -19.00
C ASN A 184 -11.42 -4.38 -18.74
N GLY A 185 -11.47 -5.08 -17.60
CA GLY A 185 -10.51 -6.09 -17.17
C GLY A 185 -9.26 -5.54 -16.48
N ASP A 186 -9.10 -4.23 -16.34
CA ASP A 186 -8.02 -3.62 -15.57
C ASP A 186 -8.26 -3.80 -14.06
N PHE A 187 -7.22 -3.66 -13.27
CA PHE A 187 -7.30 -3.79 -11.82
C PHE A 187 -6.77 -2.54 -11.12
N MET A 188 -7.39 -2.23 -9.99
CA MET A 188 -6.86 -1.27 -9.03
C MET A 188 -6.76 -1.94 -7.66
N TYR A 189 -5.92 -1.39 -6.78
CA TYR A 189 -5.86 -1.81 -5.40
C TYR A 189 -5.62 -0.61 -4.50
N ALA A 190 -6.04 -0.74 -3.25
CA ALA A 190 -5.77 0.24 -2.20
C ALA A 190 -5.70 -0.45 -0.85
N SER A 191 -5.26 0.29 0.16
CA SER A 191 -5.30 -0.19 1.55
C SER A 191 -6.73 -0.48 2.01
N THR A 192 -7.73 0.31 1.60
CA THR A 192 -9.14 0.10 1.95
C THR A 192 -10.05 0.37 0.75
N ASP A 193 -11.30 -0.09 0.81
CA ASP A 193 -12.31 0.11 -0.22
C ASP A 193 -12.75 1.58 -0.32
N GLU A 194 -12.86 2.31 0.81
CA GLU A 194 -13.18 3.74 0.77
C GLU A 194 -12.14 4.50 -0.07
N LEU A 195 -10.86 4.13 0.03
CA LEU A 195 -9.81 4.74 -0.77
C LEU A 195 -9.96 4.41 -2.26
N LEU A 196 -10.36 3.17 -2.61
CA LEU A 196 -10.68 2.83 -4.00
C LEU A 196 -11.84 3.66 -4.54
N MET A 197 -12.89 3.90 -3.73
CA MET A 197 -14.06 4.66 -4.14
C MET A 197 -13.74 6.13 -4.47
N THR A 198 -12.66 6.71 -3.92
CA THR A 198 -12.21 8.08 -4.28
C THR A 198 -11.81 8.22 -5.74
N THR A 199 -11.56 7.12 -6.45
CA THR A 199 -11.24 7.13 -7.88
C THR A 199 -12.40 7.56 -8.78
N ASN A 200 -13.63 7.55 -8.26
CA ASN A 200 -14.88 7.78 -8.99
C ASN A 200 -15.07 6.82 -10.18
N LEU A 201 -14.54 5.61 -10.08
CA LEU A 201 -14.73 4.56 -11.07
C LEU A 201 -15.79 3.56 -10.63
N LYS A 202 -16.45 2.94 -11.61
CA LYS A 202 -17.34 1.81 -11.38
C LYS A 202 -16.52 0.52 -11.45
N PHE A 203 -16.50 -0.23 -10.35
CA PHE A 203 -15.87 -1.54 -10.30
C PHE A 203 -16.89 -2.64 -10.60
N LYS A 204 -16.44 -3.65 -11.34
CA LYS A 204 -17.19 -4.89 -11.56
C LYS A 204 -17.24 -5.71 -10.26
N ASN A 205 -16.09 -5.81 -9.58
CA ASN A 205 -15.92 -6.48 -8.28
C ASN A 205 -14.98 -5.68 -7.40
N VAL A 206 -15.25 -5.67 -6.09
CA VAL A 206 -14.34 -5.17 -5.05
C VAL A 206 -14.31 -6.21 -3.94
N TYR A 207 -13.11 -6.62 -3.52
CA TYR A 207 -12.94 -7.64 -2.51
C TYR A 207 -11.63 -7.48 -1.73
N ASP A 208 -11.65 -7.93 -0.49
CA ASP A 208 -10.45 -8.01 0.34
C ASP A 208 -9.48 -9.06 -0.20
N ALA A 209 -8.19 -8.72 -0.22
CA ALA A 209 -7.15 -9.68 -0.52
C ALA A 209 -7.10 -10.75 0.58
N LYS A 210 -7.26 -12.02 0.22
CA LYS A 210 -7.26 -13.13 1.17
C LYS A 210 -5.88 -13.34 1.78
N LYS A 211 -5.82 -13.47 3.09
CA LYS A 211 -4.62 -13.79 3.87
C LYS A 211 -3.88 -15.00 3.28
N GLY A 212 -2.58 -14.82 3.02
CA GLY A 212 -1.72 -15.89 2.52
C GLY A 212 -1.95 -16.26 1.06
N TYR A 213 -2.65 -15.44 0.28
CA TYR A 213 -2.79 -15.61 -1.16
C TYR A 213 -1.95 -14.59 -1.93
N LEU A 214 -1.24 -15.10 -2.94
CA LEU A 214 -0.50 -14.30 -3.91
C LEU A 214 -1.38 -13.98 -5.10
N TYR A 215 -1.59 -12.70 -5.36
CA TYR A 215 -2.23 -12.18 -6.57
C TYR A 215 -1.13 -11.73 -7.53
N LYS A 216 -1.01 -12.43 -8.65
CA LYS A 216 -0.01 -12.15 -9.69
C LYS A 216 -0.70 -11.62 -10.94
N PHE A 217 -0.51 -10.35 -11.22
CA PHE A 217 -1.01 -9.66 -12.40
C PHE A 217 0.03 -9.75 -13.51
N THR A 218 -0.38 -10.27 -14.64
CA THR A 218 0.43 -10.42 -15.85
C THR A 218 -0.32 -9.85 -17.06
N PRO A 219 0.34 -9.55 -18.18
CA PRO A 219 -0.36 -9.12 -19.39
C PRO A 219 -1.42 -10.12 -19.89
N THR A 220 -1.30 -11.39 -19.50
CA THR A 220 -2.27 -12.46 -19.87
C THR A 220 -3.38 -12.66 -18.82
N GLY A 221 -3.39 -11.86 -17.75
CA GLY A 221 -4.44 -11.89 -16.73
C GLY A 221 -3.94 -12.04 -15.30
N LEU A 222 -4.90 -12.15 -14.38
CA LEU A 222 -4.67 -12.39 -12.95
C LEU A 222 -4.55 -13.89 -12.67
N ARG A 223 -3.52 -14.26 -11.93
CA ARG A 223 -3.36 -15.60 -11.33
C ARG A 223 -3.35 -15.48 -9.82
N VAL A 224 -4.12 -16.31 -9.14
CA VAL A 224 -4.20 -16.34 -7.67
C VAL A 224 -3.72 -17.71 -7.20
N SER A 225 -2.78 -17.72 -6.26
CA SER A 225 -2.24 -18.95 -5.67
C SER A 225 -2.09 -18.82 -4.17
N LYS A 226 -2.34 -19.91 -3.45
CA LYS A 226 -2.10 -19.98 -2.01
C LYS A 226 -0.58 -20.04 -1.77
N THR A 227 -0.07 -19.21 -0.85
CA THR A 227 1.31 -19.28 -0.40
C THR A 227 1.41 -20.12 0.86
N TYR A 228 2.58 -20.68 1.12
CA TYR A 228 2.83 -21.31 2.41
C TYR A 228 2.83 -20.21 3.48
N PHE A 229 1.82 -20.21 4.33
CA PHE A 229 1.75 -19.32 5.48
C PHE A 229 1.65 -20.18 6.75
N LYS A 230 2.75 -20.24 7.50
CA LYS A 230 2.75 -20.83 8.83
C LYS A 230 2.29 -19.75 9.80
N GLU A 231 1.10 -19.92 10.35
CA GLU A 231 0.70 -19.04 11.46
C GLU A 231 1.72 -19.17 12.59
N PRO A 232 2.21 -18.04 13.14
CA PRO A 232 3.02 -18.12 14.33
C PRO A 232 2.19 -18.84 15.38
N LYS A 233 2.69 -19.96 15.90
CA LYS A 233 2.08 -20.58 17.08
C LYS A 233 2.17 -19.53 18.19
N VAL A 234 1.05 -18.94 18.55
CA VAL A 234 0.94 -18.14 19.76
C VAL A 234 1.24 -19.11 20.87
N ARG A 235 2.46 -19.08 21.43
CA ARG A 235 2.74 -19.75 22.68
C ARG A 235 1.92 -18.98 23.72
N ASN A 236 0.78 -19.55 24.11
CA ASN A 236 0.02 -19.13 25.27
C ASN A 236 0.82 -19.46 26.54
N ASN A 237 1.96 -18.80 26.73
CA ASN A 237 2.73 -18.88 27.98
C ASN A 237 2.34 -17.75 28.94
N PHE A 238 1.20 -17.10 28.72
CA PHE A 238 0.61 -16.22 29.74
C PHE A 238 -0.48 -17.01 30.48
N SER A 239 -0.05 -17.74 31.50
CA SER A 239 -0.95 -18.23 32.53
C SER A 239 -1.40 -17.03 33.37
N TRP A 240 -2.67 -16.65 33.27
CA TRP A 240 -3.31 -15.60 34.10
C TRP A 240 -3.43 -15.97 35.58
N ARG A 241 -2.69 -16.98 36.07
CA ARG A 241 -2.83 -17.50 37.43
C ARG A 241 -1.93 -16.85 38.49
N SER A 242 -1.24 -15.75 38.23
CA SER A 242 -0.35 -15.13 39.23
C SER A 242 -0.51 -13.63 39.45
N LEU A 243 -1.74 -13.10 39.30
CA LEU A 243 -2.06 -11.76 39.78
C LEU A 243 -3.41 -11.79 40.52
N SER A 244 -3.46 -12.52 41.63
CA SER A 244 -4.47 -12.31 42.67
C SER A 244 -4.13 -11.00 43.38
N GLY A 245 -4.80 -9.90 43.00
CA GLY A 245 -4.63 -8.62 43.68
C GLY A 245 -5.12 -7.38 42.97
N PHE A 246 -5.78 -7.51 41.82
CA PHE A 246 -6.45 -6.37 41.19
C PHE A 246 -7.91 -6.69 40.90
N GLU A 247 -8.81 -5.95 41.53
CA GLU A 247 -10.25 -6.00 41.26
C GLU A 247 -10.54 -5.60 39.82
N THR A 248 -11.27 -6.44 39.12
CA THR A 248 -11.68 -6.20 37.72
C THR A 248 -12.80 -5.17 37.68
N PRO A 249 -12.70 -4.10 36.87
CA PRO A 249 -13.87 -3.29 36.56
C PRO A 249 -14.85 -4.12 35.73
N THR A 250 -16.10 -4.09 36.13
CA THR A 250 -17.25 -4.78 35.56
C THR A 250 -17.33 -4.66 34.03
N THR A 251 -17.52 -5.78 33.40
CA THR A 251 -17.71 -5.99 31.95
C THR A 251 -18.74 -5.05 31.33
N ALA A 252 -18.30 -4.08 30.54
CA ALA A 252 -19.17 -3.43 29.59
C ALA A 252 -19.31 -4.34 28.35
N ARG A 253 -20.49 -4.99 28.28
CA ARG A 253 -20.90 -5.76 27.08
C ARG A 253 -21.24 -4.82 25.97
N PHE A 254 -20.33 -4.65 25.00
CA PHE A 254 -20.65 -3.97 23.75
C PHE A 254 -21.48 -4.90 22.86
N THR A 255 -22.79 -4.72 22.87
CA THR A 255 -23.69 -5.30 21.89
C THR A 255 -23.71 -4.40 20.65
N TYR A 256 -23.15 -4.88 19.55
CA TYR A 256 -23.27 -4.22 18.24
C TYR A 256 -24.67 -4.47 17.68
N THR A 257 -25.54 -3.49 17.79
CA THR A 257 -26.83 -3.47 17.08
C THR A 257 -26.63 -2.86 15.70
N ARG A 258 -26.91 -3.67 14.67
CA ARG A 258 -26.93 -3.29 13.26
C ARG A 258 -27.95 -2.16 13.05
N PRO A 259 -27.58 -0.98 12.48
CA PRO A 259 -28.59 0.04 12.19
C PRO A 259 -29.51 -0.43 11.08
N ALA A 260 -30.83 -0.24 11.28
CA ALA A 260 -31.86 -0.50 10.30
C ALA A 260 -31.68 0.40 9.06
N LYS A 261 -31.98 -0.16 7.88
CA LYS A 261 -32.07 0.57 6.60
C LYS A 261 -32.98 1.78 6.76
N LYS A 262 -32.46 2.98 6.56
CA LYS A 262 -33.27 4.19 6.37
C LYS A 262 -33.22 4.62 4.92
N ASP A 263 -34.42 4.95 4.43
CA ASP A 263 -34.74 5.35 3.09
C ASP A 263 -33.99 6.58 2.60
N ASN A 264 -33.78 6.58 1.26
CA ASN A 264 -33.28 7.68 0.44
C ASN A 264 -34.05 8.99 0.64
N LYS A 265 -33.39 9.98 1.27
CA LYS A 265 -33.63 11.41 0.95
C LYS A 265 -32.28 12.10 0.84
N ARG A 266 -32.08 12.76 -0.31
CA ARG A 266 -30.93 13.58 -0.64
C ARG A 266 -30.60 14.55 0.50
N GLN A 267 -29.43 14.42 1.12
CA GLN A 267 -28.85 15.49 1.91
C GLN A 267 -27.61 16.01 1.20
N THR A 268 -27.63 17.27 0.85
CA THR A 268 -26.53 18.06 0.30
C THR A 268 -25.47 18.19 1.38
N LEU A 269 -24.27 17.64 1.17
CA LEU A 269 -23.13 17.83 2.06
C LEU A 269 -22.61 19.27 1.91
N VAL A 270 -22.80 20.06 2.94
CA VAL A 270 -22.13 21.37 3.11
C VAL A 270 -20.72 21.11 3.63
N VAL A 271 -19.72 21.39 2.80
CA VAL A 271 -18.31 21.31 3.18
C VAL A 271 -17.93 22.59 3.95
N PRO A 272 -17.40 22.51 5.17
CA PRO A 272 -16.91 23.70 5.87
C PRO A 272 -15.68 24.29 5.17
N LYS A 273 -15.68 25.58 4.89
CA LYS A 273 -14.51 26.32 4.40
C LYS A 273 -13.44 26.38 5.51
N ALA A 274 -12.30 25.77 5.27
CA ALA A 274 -11.11 25.92 6.14
C ALA A 274 -10.50 27.29 5.90
N ASN A 275 -10.46 28.14 6.95
CA ASN A 275 -9.74 29.41 6.94
C ASN A 275 -8.24 29.14 7.08
N TYR A 276 -7.49 29.30 6.00
CA TYR A 276 -6.03 29.31 6.02
C TYR A 276 -5.52 30.73 6.29
N ILE A 277 -4.93 30.94 7.45
CA ILE A 277 -4.18 32.19 7.77
C ILE A 277 -2.77 32.06 7.20
N HIS A 278 -2.51 32.79 6.11
CA HIS A 278 -1.17 32.96 5.55
C HIS A 278 -0.31 33.86 6.43
N LYS A 279 0.65 33.30 7.17
CA LYS A 279 1.77 34.06 7.71
C LYS A 279 2.89 34.16 6.67
N ARG A 280 2.94 35.29 5.94
CA ARG A 280 4.08 35.66 5.11
C ARG A 280 5.25 36.07 6.01
N LYS A 281 6.35 35.33 6.06
CA LYS A 281 7.65 35.83 6.54
C LYS A 281 8.27 36.70 5.44
N LYS A 282 8.43 37.98 5.72
CA LYS A 282 9.25 38.91 4.92
C LYS A 282 10.72 38.51 5.08
N LEU A 283 11.37 38.14 3.98
CA LEU A 283 12.83 38.16 3.88
C LEU A 283 13.26 39.60 3.71
N ARG A 284 14.10 40.07 4.64
CA ARG A 284 14.88 41.32 4.49
C ARG A 284 16.22 40.96 3.85
N HIS A 285 16.67 41.85 2.99
CA HIS A 285 17.91 41.87 2.20
C HIS A 285 19.16 41.44 2.96
#